data_46d80a115a67f134123bb6075d214598
#
_entry.id   46d80a115a67f134123bb6075d214598
#
_cell.length_a   1.000
_cell.length_b   1.000
_cell.length_c   1.000
_cell.angle_alpha   90.00
_cell.angle_beta   90.00
_cell.angle_gamma   90.00
#
_symmetry.space_group_name_H-M   'P 1'
#
loop_
_entity.id
_entity.type
_entity.pdbx_description
1 polymer ?
#
loop_
_entity_poly.entity_id
_entity_poly.type
_entity_poly.pdbx_seq_one_letter_code
_entity_poly.pdbx_strand_id
1 'polypeptide(L)'
;MILLLKNLIRIPIFVFLIFLNTSFHGTLVSLCAPVKLVIPIHAWRKLWGRISYWIAGGFIITNNFLLKTFFQIDWDIEGLDNLSPDGTYLVISNHLSLLDIPVAQGMFYRQIPFLRFFIKQELVWVPFLGQALWALEYPTMKRYSKETLIKNPELRGKDLETAQRSCEKLLGRPVTILNYPEGTRFTHAKKAKTKSSFNHLLKPRAGGIHTVLSSLGDQLTAILNVTLVYPGHSSPNLADLMQGRVPRIVVRIEALKLGKGVVPSLEEIRGKGGSLAVRKSLFELWKEKDSLISKIQNESQMKLKTIQPTSEPSSTDSLGVNNTTPLSSE
;
A
#
# COMPACT_ATOMS: atom_id res chain seq x y z
N MET A 1 16.91 24.09 -16.48
CA MET A 1 15.88 24.92 -17.14
C MET A 1 14.89 24.11 -17.94
N ILE A 2 15.30 23.27 -18.91
CA ILE A 2 14.38 22.45 -19.75
C ILE A 2 13.55 21.46 -18.94
N LEU A 3 14.12 20.80 -17.92
CA LEU A 3 13.41 19.84 -17.07
C LEU A 3 12.34 20.52 -16.18
N LEU A 4 12.64 21.72 -15.67
CA LEU A 4 11.68 22.55 -14.92
C LEU A 4 10.50 22.97 -15.81
N LEU A 5 10.78 23.39 -17.04
CA LEU A 5 9.74 23.79 -18.00
C LEU A 5 8.85 22.61 -18.40
N LYS A 6 9.44 21.44 -18.64
CA LYS A 6 8.69 20.19 -18.90
C LYS A 6 7.79 19.82 -17.72
N ASN A 7 8.28 19.93 -16.48
CA ASN A 7 7.48 19.64 -15.30
C ASN A 7 6.36 20.66 -15.08
N LEU A 8 6.56 21.92 -15.43
CA LEU A 8 5.57 23.00 -15.29
C LEU A 8 4.29 22.73 -16.10
N ILE A 9 4.41 22.06 -17.24
CA ILE A 9 3.27 21.70 -18.11
C ILE A 9 2.77 20.27 -17.78
N ARG A 10 3.69 19.33 -17.62
CA ARG A 10 3.38 17.91 -17.41
C ARG A 10 2.57 17.65 -16.15
N ILE A 11 2.96 18.29 -15.04
CA ILE A 11 2.31 18.07 -13.75
C ILE A 11 0.85 18.55 -13.73
N PRO A 12 0.51 19.80 -14.13
CA PRO A 12 -0.86 20.24 -14.19
C PRO A 12 -1.75 19.39 -15.11
N ILE A 13 -1.24 18.97 -16.27
CA ILE A 13 -1.97 18.10 -17.19
C ILE A 13 -2.24 16.75 -16.54
N PHE A 14 -1.23 16.12 -15.92
CA PHE A 14 -1.41 14.85 -15.21
C PHE A 14 -2.45 14.96 -14.09
N VAL A 15 -2.34 15.98 -13.24
CA VAL A 15 -3.30 16.22 -12.14
C VAL A 15 -4.71 16.43 -12.68
N PHE A 16 -4.86 17.21 -13.74
CA PHE A 16 -6.15 17.43 -14.38
C PHE A 16 -6.74 16.15 -14.94
N LEU A 17 -5.95 15.31 -15.63
CA LEU A 17 -6.41 14.04 -16.18
C LEU A 17 -6.77 13.03 -15.07
N ILE A 18 -6.03 12.97 -13.97
CA ILE A 18 -6.38 12.16 -12.79
C ILE A 18 -7.68 12.67 -12.16
N PHE A 19 -7.86 13.98 -12.06
CA PHE A 19 -9.10 14.56 -11.57
C PHE A 19 -10.29 14.21 -12.45
N LEU A 20 -10.16 14.32 -13.78
CA LEU A 20 -11.21 13.94 -14.73
C LEU A 20 -11.53 12.44 -14.64
N ASN A 21 -10.50 11.59 -14.60
CA ASN A 21 -10.66 10.14 -14.46
C ASN A 21 -11.41 9.78 -13.17
N THR A 22 -11.00 10.41 -12.05
CA THR A 22 -11.63 10.18 -10.74
C THR A 22 -13.07 10.66 -10.72
N SER A 23 -13.33 11.86 -11.25
CA SER A 23 -14.69 12.44 -11.31
C SER A 23 -15.60 11.61 -12.20
N PHE A 24 -15.15 11.21 -13.38
CA PHE A 24 -15.92 10.42 -14.33
C PHE A 24 -16.31 9.05 -13.76
N HIS A 25 -15.31 8.23 -13.42
CA HIS A 25 -15.57 6.88 -12.93
C HIS A 25 -16.20 6.88 -11.53
N GLY A 26 -15.83 7.83 -10.67
CA GLY A 26 -16.45 8.01 -9.35
C GLY A 26 -17.92 8.33 -9.43
N THR A 27 -18.32 9.22 -10.34
CA THR A 27 -19.73 9.55 -10.60
C THR A 27 -20.49 8.34 -11.12
N LEU A 28 -19.95 7.63 -12.12
CA LEU A 28 -20.59 6.45 -12.67
C LEU A 28 -20.80 5.35 -11.62
N VAL A 29 -19.78 5.06 -10.80
CA VAL A 29 -19.91 4.09 -9.70
C VAL A 29 -20.94 4.56 -8.67
N SER A 30 -20.97 5.87 -8.34
CA SER A 30 -21.92 6.43 -7.38
C SER A 30 -23.36 6.30 -7.87
N LEU A 31 -23.61 6.47 -9.18
CA LEU A 31 -24.92 6.27 -9.80
C LEU A 31 -25.36 4.79 -9.79
N CYS A 32 -24.43 3.83 -9.75
CA CYS A 32 -24.77 2.42 -9.59
C CYS A 32 -25.40 2.11 -8.22
N ALA A 33 -25.11 2.90 -7.18
CA ALA A 33 -25.62 2.65 -5.83
C ALA A 33 -27.15 2.73 -5.74
N PRO A 34 -27.84 3.82 -6.13
CA PRO A 34 -29.30 3.89 -6.12
C PRO A 34 -29.94 2.85 -7.06
N VAL A 35 -29.36 2.62 -8.24
CA VAL A 35 -29.87 1.61 -9.19
C VAL A 35 -29.82 0.20 -8.58
N LYS A 36 -28.77 -0.12 -7.84
CA LYS A 36 -28.63 -1.40 -7.12
C LYS A 36 -29.72 -1.61 -6.05
N LEU A 37 -30.32 -0.50 -5.55
CA LEU A 37 -31.38 -0.54 -4.53
C LEU A 37 -32.78 -0.61 -5.11
N VAL A 38 -33.01 -0.18 -6.37
CA VAL A 38 -34.36 -0.12 -7.00
C VAL A 38 -35.05 -1.47 -6.98
N ILE A 39 -34.32 -2.57 -7.26
CA ILE A 39 -34.89 -3.90 -7.30
C ILE A 39 -34.21 -4.77 -6.23
N PRO A 40 -34.96 -5.26 -5.22
CA PRO A 40 -34.39 -6.05 -4.10
C PRO A 40 -34.12 -7.52 -4.45
N ILE A 41 -33.88 -7.83 -5.74
CA ILE A 41 -33.57 -9.19 -6.21
C ILE A 41 -32.06 -9.41 -6.19
N HIS A 42 -31.62 -10.58 -5.71
CA HIS A 42 -30.20 -10.93 -5.60
C HIS A 42 -29.45 -10.85 -6.95
N ALA A 43 -30.07 -11.37 -8.02
CA ALA A 43 -29.48 -11.33 -9.37
C ALA A 43 -29.25 -9.88 -9.86
N TRP A 44 -30.19 -8.97 -9.59
CA TRP A 44 -30.07 -7.54 -9.92
C TRP A 44 -28.89 -6.88 -9.18
N ARG A 45 -28.83 -7.09 -7.87
CA ARG A 45 -27.73 -6.56 -7.04
C ARG A 45 -26.37 -7.11 -7.48
N LYS A 46 -26.30 -8.40 -7.84
CA LYS A 46 -25.09 -9.04 -8.37
C LYS A 46 -24.68 -8.45 -9.72
N LEU A 47 -25.64 -8.20 -10.62
CA LEU A 47 -25.38 -7.57 -11.92
C LEU A 47 -24.77 -6.17 -11.74
N TRP A 48 -25.44 -5.31 -10.97
CA TRP A 48 -24.97 -3.95 -10.75
C TRP A 48 -23.69 -3.88 -9.94
N GLY A 49 -23.44 -4.84 -9.08
CA GLY A 49 -22.12 -5.04 -8.45
C GLY A 49 -21.02 -5.30 -9.49
N ARG A 50 -21.26 -6.19 -10.44
CA ARG A 50 -20.29 -6.45 -11.54
C ARG A 50 -20.05 -5.23 -12.41
N ILE A 51 -21.12 -4.48 -12.75
CA ILE A 51 -21.00 -3.22 -13.50
C ILE A 51 -20.15 -2.20 -12.73
N SER A 52 -20.39 -2.04 -11.42
CA SER A 52 -19.59 -1.15 -10.56
C SER A 52 -18.12 -1.53 -10.57
N TYR A 53 -17.78 -2.83 -10.49
CA TYR A 53 -16.39 -3.29 -10.57
C TYR A 53 -15.77 -3.10 -11.93
N TRP A 54 -16.55 -3.26 -13.02
CA TRP A 54 -16.05 -3.00 -14.37
C TRP A 54 -15.72 -1.51 -14.58
N ILE A 55 -16.57 -0.61 -14.09
CA ILE A 55 -16.33 0.84 -14.11
C ILE A 55 -15.08 1.18 -13.26
N ALA A 56 -14.98 0.64 -12.05
CA ALA A 56 -13.80 0.82 -11.20
C ALA A 56 -12.52 0.24 -11.82
N GLY A 57 -12.64 -0.84 -12.60
CA GLY A 57 -11.56 -1.39 -13.41
C GLY A 57 -11.09 -0.39 -14.48
N GLY A 58 -12.00 0.29 -15.16
CA GLY A 58 -11.68 1.37 -16.09
C GLY A 58 -10.86 2.49 -15.43
N PHE A 59 -11.25 2.89 -14.22
CA PHE A 59 -10.48 3.85 -13.40
C PHE A 59 -9.03 3.41 -13.18
N ILE A 60 -8.83 2.14 -12.81
CA ILE A 60 -7.48 1.59 -12.56
C ILE A 60 -6.66 1.54 -13.85
N ILE A 61 -7.25 1.09 -14.96
CA ILE A 61 -6.58 1.03 -16.28
C ILE A 61 -6.12 2.43 -16.69
N THR A 62 -7.00 3.41 -16.60
CA THR A 62 -6.69 4.80 -16.96
C THR A 62 -5.60 5.37 -16.07
N ASN A 63 -5.65 5.14 -14.76
CA ASN A 63 -4.58 5.57 -13.85
C ASN A 63 -3.23 4.95 -14.22
N ASN A 64 -3.19 3.64 -14.50
CA ASN A 64 -1.96 2.96 -14.89
C ASN A 64 -1.41 3.47 -16.23
N PHE A 65 -2.30 3.72 -17.19
CA PHE A 65 -1.93 4.32 -18.47
C PHE A 65 -1.32 5.72 -18.28
N LEU A 66 -1.96 6.58 -17.47
CA LEU A 66 -1.46 7.91 -17.16
C LEU A 66 -0.11 7.83 -16.44
N LEU A 67 0.04 6.96 -15.45
CA LEU A 67 1.32 6.77 -14.75
C LEU A 67 2.43 6.36 -15.72
N LYS A 68 2.18 5.39 -16.61
CA LYS A 68 3.16 4.96 -17.63
C LYS A 68 3.48 6.05 -18.64
N THR A 69 2.49 6.85 -19.07
CA THR A 69 2.67 7.90 -20.07
C THR A 69 3.44 9.09 -19.52
N PHE A 70 3.14 9.48 -18.29
CA PHE A 70 3.70 10.70 -17.69
C PHE A 70 4.99 10.46 -16.90
N PHE A 71 5.20 9.23 -16.40
CA PHE A 71 6.37 8.91 -15.55
C PHE A 71 7.04 7.63 -16.03
N GLN A 72 8.36 7.72 -16.18
CA GLN A 72 9.21 6.57 -16.50
C GLN A 72 9.56 5.86 -15.19
N ILE A 73 8.68 4.98 -14.73
CA ILE A 73 8.88 4.20 -13.50
C ILE A 73 9.31 2.80 -13.90
N ASP A 74 10.45 2.35 -13.38
CA ASP A 74 10.87 0.95 -13.45
C ASP A 74 10.11 0.14 -12.41
N TRP A 75 9.30 -0.82 -12.89
CA TRP A 75 8.48 -1.70 -12.06
C TRP A 75 9.16 -3.05 -11.92
N ASP A 76 9.62 -3.34 -10.72
CA ASP A 76 10.25 -4.61 -10.37
C ASP A 76 9.30 -5.38 -9.43
N ILE A 77 8.45 -6.24 -10.01
CA ILE A 77 7.40 -6.97 -9.31
C ILE A 77 7.64 -8.46 -9.43
N GLU A 78 7.71 -9.15 -8.29
CA GLU A 78 7.84 -10.61 -8.21
C GLU A 78 6.74 -11.23 -7.36
N GLY A 79 6.31 -12.44 -7.70
CA GLY A 79 5.36 -13.26 -6.95
C GLY A 79 3.90 -13.05 -7.34
N LEU A 80 3.62 -12.60 -8.57
CA LEU A 80 2.26 -12.56 -9.13
C LEU A 80 1.79 -13.92 -9.69
N ASP A 81 2.70 -14.88 -9.82
CA ASP A 81 2.40 -16.18 -10.38
C ASP A 81 1.41 -16.97 -9.52
N ASN A 82 0.57 -17.78 -10.18
CA ASN A 82 -0.42 -18.64 -9.53
C ASN A 82 -1.51 -17.90 -8.70
N LEU A 83 -1.73 -16.63 -8.96
CA LEU A 83 -2.88 -15.90 -8.43
C LEU A 83 -4.11 -16.12 -9.32
N SER A 84 -5.31 -16.01 -8.74
CA SER A 84 -6.56 -16.23 -9.46
C SER A 84 -7.60 -15.16 -9.13
N PRO A 85 -8.32 -14.62 -10.13
CA PRO A 85 -9.46 -13.73 -9.89
C PRO A 85 -10.62 -14.39 -9.14
N ASP A 86 -10.64 -15.72 -9.07
CA ASP A 86 -11.67 -16.49 -8.36
C ASP A 86 -11.27 -16.88 -6.94
N GLY A 87 -10.06 -16.49 -6.50
CA GLY A 87 -9.58 -16.75 -5.15
C GLY A 87 -10.11 -15.77 -4.10
N THR A 88 -9.85 -16.07 -2.84
CA THR A 88 -10.06 -15.14 -1.71
C THR A 88 -8.73 -14.87 -1.04
N TYR A 89 -8.38 -13.60 -0.90
CA TYR A 89 -7.06 -13.20 -0.42
C TYR A 89 -7.12 -12.17 0.71
N LEU A 90 -6.22 -12.33 1.66
CA LEU A 90 -5.85 -11.28 2.59
C LEU A 90 -4.48 -10.73 2.16
N VAL A 91 -4.43 -9.51 1.68
CA VAL A 91 -3.18 -8.82 1.34
C VAL A 91 -2.69 -8.04 2.57
N ILE A 92 -1.46 -8.32 3.00
CA ILE A 92 -0.80 -7.66 4.12
C ILE A 92 0.41 -6.89 3.58
N SER A 93 0.37 -5.56 3.63
CA SER A 93 1.43 -4.72 3.10
C SER A 93 1.94 -3.71 4.14
N ASN A 94 3.20 -3.34 4.05
CA ASN A 94 3.72 -2.15 4.69
C ASN A 94 3.13 -0.89 4.04
N HIS A 95 3.12 0.24 4.76
CA HIS A 95 2.46 1.46 4.31
C HIS A 95 3.41 2.67 4.37
N LEU A 96 3.90 3.07 3.22
CA LEU A 96 4.90 4.13 3.09
C LEU A 96 4.30 5.44 2.57
N SER A 97 3.33 5.34 1.65
CA SER A 97 2.88 6.48 0.85
C SER A 97 1.38 6.41 0.51
N LEU A 98 0.83 7.51 0.03
CA LEU A 98 -0.47 7.49 -0.68
C LEU A 98 -0.38 6.74 -2.01
N LEU A 99 0.83 6.61 -2.57
CA LEU A 99 1.09 5.88 -3.81
C LEU A 99 0.89 4.37 -3.66
N ASP A 100 0.96 3.82 -2.44
CA ASP A 100 0.84 2.38 -2.18
C ASP A 100 -0.51 1.83 -2.67
N ILE A 101 -1.59 2.63 -2.58
CA ILE A 101 -2.93 2.20 -3.01
C ILE A 101 -3.00 2.06 -4.54
N PRO A 102 -2.71 3.09 -5.36
CA PRO A 102 -2.72 2.94 -6.81
C PRO A 102 -1.69 1.91 -7.31
N VAL A 103 -0.52 1.77 -6.65
CA VAL A 103 0.45 0.71 -6.94
C VAL A 103 -0.18 -0.66 -6.73
N ALA A 104 -0.78 -0.91 -5.56
CA ALA A 104 -1.45 -2.17 -5.27
C ALA A 104 -2.62 -2.45 -6.22
N GLN A 105 -3.45 -1.45 -6.50
CA GLN A 105 -4.55 -1.57 -7.46
C GLN A 105 -4.04 -1.93 -8.85
N GLY A 106 -2.98 -1.28 -9.31
CA GLY A 106 -2.42 -1.49 -10.65
C GLY A 106 -1.81 -2.87 -10.82
N MET A 107 -0.97 -3.31 -9.87
CA MET A 107 -0.30 -4.61 -9.97
C MET A 107 -1.25 -5.80 -9.81
N PHE A 108 -2.28 -5.67 -8.97
CA PHE A 108 -3.23 -6.76 -8.71
C PHE A 108 -4.46 -6.73 -9.65
N TYR A 109 -4.59 -5.73 -10.51
CA TYR A 109 -5.72 -5.66 -11.42
C TYR A 109 -5.79 -6.89 -12.32
N ARG A 110 -6.93 -7.59 -12.27
CA ARG A 110 -7.20 -8.87 -12.96
C ARG A 110 -6.36 -10.08 -12.51
N GLN A 111 -5.45 -9.92 -11.56
CA GLN A 111 -4.70 -11.04 -10.99
C GLN A 111 -5.48 -11.71 -9.84
N ILE A 112 -6.16 -10.89 -9.04
CA ILE A 112 -6.99 -11.30 -7.90
C ILE A 112 -8.30 -10.53 -7.92
N PRO A 113 -9.31 -10.89 -7.10
CA PRO A 113 -10.53 -10.10 -6.96
C PRO A 113 -10.25 -8.65 -6.59
N PHE A 114 -11.18 -7.77 -6.96
CA PHE A 114 -11.05 -6.33 -6.71
C PHE A 114 -10.63 -6.03 -5.28
N LEU A 115 -9.54 -5.25 -5.13
CA LEU A 115 -8.97 -4.87 -3.84
C LEU A 115 -9.93 -4.01 -3.03
N ARG A 116 -10.25 -4.44 -1.82
CA ARG A 116 -10.98 -3.68 -0.81
C ARG A 116 -10.10 -3.48 0.42
N PHE A 117 -10.30 -2.38 1.11
CA PHE A 117 -9.68 -2.11 2.41
C PHE A 117 -10.73 -1.57 3.37
N PHE A 118 -10.46 -1.67 4.67
CA PHE A 118 -11.37 -1.13 5.66
C PHE A 118 -11.41 0.40 5.60
N ILE A 119 -12.62 0.93 5.46
CA ILE A 119 -12.88 2.37 5.47
C ILE A 119 -13.51 2.78 6.80
N LYS A 120 -13.32 4.04 7.18
CA LYS A 120 -14.05 4.61 8.30
C LYS A 120 -15.55 4.64 8.00
N GLN A 121 -16.37 4.23 8.95
CA GLN A 121 -17.82 4.20 8.76
C GLN A 121 -18.40 5.58 8.39
N GLU A 122 -17.83 6.66 8.90
CA GLU A 122 -18.27 8.03 8.61
C GLU A 122 -18.13 8.40 7.13
N LEU A 123 -17.21 7.78 6.38
CA LEU A 123 -17.03 8.04 4.96
C LEU A 123 -18.22 7.59 4.10
N VAL A 124 -19.07 6.70 4.61
CA VAL A 124 -20.29 6.27 3.92
C VAL A 124 -21.29 7.41 3.75
N TRP A 125 -21.22 8.42 4.61
CA TRP A 125 -22.11 9.58 4.59
C TRP A 125 -21.59 10.73 3.74
N VAL A 126 -20.37 10.64 3.21
CA VAL A 126 -19.81 11.65 2.31
C VAL A 126 -20.48 11.52 0.95
N PRO A 127 -21.12 12.59 0.43
CA PRO A 127 -21.80 12.57 -0.87
C PRO A 127 -20.84 12.08 -1.97
N PHE A 128 -21.37 11.32 -2.93
CA PHE A 128 -20.66 10.64 -4.02
C PHE A 128 -19.64 9.60 -3.56
N LEU A 129 -18.73 9.91 -2.65
CA LEU A 129 -17.74 8.97 -2.13
C LEU A 129 -18.41 7.81 -1.40
N GLY A 130 -19.35 8.10 -0.51
CA GLY A 130 -20.06 7.08 0.26
C GLY A 130 -20.84 6.12 -0.63
N GLN A 131 -21.55 6.64 -1.64
CA GLN A 131 -22.25 5.82 -2.63
C GLN A 131 -21.28 4.92 -3.42
N ALA A 132 -20.15 5.46 -3.87
CA ALA A 132 -19.15 4.67 -4.59
C ALA A 132 -18.55 3.55 -3.73
N LEU A 133 -18.17 3.86 -2.48
CA LEU A 133 -17.63 2.89 -1.53
C LEU A 133 -18.67 1.80 -1.20
N TRP A 134 -19.95 2.18 -1.06
CA TRP A 134 -21.04 1.24 -0.83
C TRP A 134 -21.31 0.36 -2.07
N ALA A 135 -21.35 0.95 -3.28
CA ALA A 135 -21.54 0.21 -4.52
C ALA A 135 -20.46 -0.83 -4.76
N LEU A 136 -19.20 -0.52 -4.40
CA LEU A 136 -18.04 -1.38 -4.46
C LEU A 136 -17.89 -2.30 -3.23
N GLU A 137 -18.81 -2.19 -2.28
CA GLU A 137 -18.88 -3.08 -1.09
C GLU A 137 -17.61 -3.08 -0.25
N TYR A 138 -17.06 -1.89 0.00
CA TYR A 138 -15.94 -1.74 0.91
C TYR A 138 -16.35 -2.07 2.35
N PRO A 139 -15.58 -2.91 3.07
CA PRO A 139 -15.87 -3.19 4.47
C PRO A 139 -15.67 -1.94 5.33
N THR A 140 -16.63 -1.66 6.20
CA THR A 140 -16.57 -0.53 7.11
C THR A 140 -16.06 -0.93 8.48
N MET A 141 -15.36 -0.02 9.17
CA MET A 141 -15.00 -0.17 10.57
C MET A 141 -15.19 1.13 11.33
N LYS A 142 -15.58 1.05 12.57
CA LYS A 142 -15.53 2.18 13.51
C LYS A 142 -14.10 2.36 13.99
N ARG A 143 -13.65 3.59 14.11
CA ARG A 143 -12.33 3.90 14.68
C ARG A 143 -12.52 4.91 15.79
N TYR A 144 -12.39 4.44 17.02
CA TYR A 144 -12.47 5.29 18.21
C TYR A 144 -11.09 5.84 18.58
N SER A 145 -11.03 7.11 18.99
CA SER A 145 -9.81 7.69 19.53
C SER A 145 -9.48 7.08 20.91
N LYS A 146 -8.23 7.18 21.34
CA LYS A 146 -7.85 6.73 22.69
C LYS A 146 -8.64 7.43 23.77
N GLU A 147 -8.88 8.74 23.59
CA GLU A 147 -9.65 9.58 24.50
C GLU A 147 -11.09 9.10 24.60
N THR A 148 -11.70 8.73 23.46
CA THR A 148 -13.06 8.17 23.41
C THR A 148 -13.12 6.83 24.13
N LEU A 149 -12.14 5.95 23.96
CA LEU A 149 -12.08 4.63 24.62
C LEU A 149 -11.79 4.71 26.12
N ILE A 150 -11.16 5.79 26.59
CA ILE A 150 -10.96 6.06 28.01
C ILE A 150 -12.29 6.53 28.65
N LYS A 151 -13.00 7.43 27.95
CA LYS A 151 -14.29 7.98 28.42
C LYS A 151 -15.43 6.96 28.35
N ASN A 152 -15.38 6.06 27.37
CA ASN A 152 -16.42 5.06 27.11
C ASN A 152 -15.80 3.66 26.92
N PRO A 153 -15.42 2.98 28.00
CA PRO A 153 -14.77 1.68 27.95
C PRO A 153 -15.60 0.58 27.26
N GLU A 154 -16.93 0.73 27.24
CA GLU A 154 -17.89 -0.18 26.57
C GLU A 154 -17.79 -0.16 25.03
N LEU A 155 -17.07 0.81 24.48
CA LEU A 155 -16.79 0.86 23.02
C LEU A 155 -15.60 0.00 22.63
N ARG A 156 -14.86 -0.55 23.59
CA ARG A 156 -13.73 -1.44 23.30
C ARG A 156 -14.22 -2.71 22.59
N GLY A 157 -13.61 -2.99 21.44
CA GLY A 157 -13.99 -4.16 20.63
C GLY A 157 -15.13 -3.93 19.63
N LYS A 158 -15.95 -2.87 19.76
CA LYS A 158 -17.02 -2.57 18.80
C LYS A 158 -16.51 -2.22 17.41
N ASP A 159 -15.28 -1.76 17.28
CA ASP A 159 -14.60 -1.57 16.02
C ASP A 159 -14.33 -2.91 15.31
N LEU A 160 -13.89 -3.92 16.06
CA LEU A 160 -13.66 -5.27 15.56
C LEU A 160 -14.98 -5.98 15.21
N GLU A 161 -16.02 -5.86 16.03
CA GLU A 161 -17.36 -6.40 15.72
C GLU A 161 -17.91 -5.82 14.41
N THR A 162 -17.79 -4.50 14.22
CA THR A 162 -18.25 -3.83 12.99
C THR A 162 -17.47 -4.32 11.78
N ALA A 163 -16.15 -4.50 11.93
CA ALA A 163 -15.29 -5.05 10.90
C ALA A 163 -15.65 -6.51 10.57
N GLN A 164 -15.91 -7.34 11.60
CA GLN A 164 -16.34 -8.73 11.46
C GLN A 164 -17.65 -8.84 10.69
N ARG A 165 -18.69 -8.11 11.09
CA ARG A 165 -19.98 -8.07 10.38
C ARG A 165 -19.84 -7.61 8.92
N SER A 166 -18.87 -6.73 8.65
CA SER A 166 -18.58 -6.28 7.29
C SER A 166 -17.89 -7.37 6.46
N CYS A 167 -17.02 -8.18 7.06
CA CYS A 167 -16.40 -9.34 6.41
C CYS A 167 -17.42 -10.46 6.15
N GLU A 168 -18.32 -10.73 7.08
CA GLU A 168 -19.38 -11.76 6.95
C GLU A 168 -20.28 -11.52 5.73
N LYS A 169 -20.53 -10.25 5.36
CA LYS A 169 -21.28 -9.89 4.14
C LYS A 169 -20.53 -10.25 2.84
N LEU A 170 -19.25 -10.57 2.92
CA LEU A 170 -18.40 -10.92 1.80
C LEU A 170 -18.22 -12.44 1.65
N LEU A 171 -18.81 -13.24 2.54
CA LEU A 171 -18.78 -14.70 2.47
C LEU A 171 -19.46 -15.24 1.20
N GLY A 172 -19.01 -16.40 0.74
CA GLY A 172 -19.58 -17.12 -0.39
C GLY A 172 -19.23 -16.54 -1.77
N ARG A 173 -18.23 -15.64 -1.85
CA ARG A 173 -17.75 -15.09 -3.13
C ARG A 173 -16.24 -14.76 -3.07
N PRO A 174 -15.55 -14.74 -4.22
CA PRO A 174 -14.17 -14.30 -4.30
C PRO A 174 -14.02 -12.86 -3.80
N VAL A 175 -13.07 -12.63 -2.91
CA VAL A 175 -12.81 -11.32 -2.32
C VAL A 175 -11.35 -11.11 -1.96
N THR A 176 -10.88 -9.89 -2.08
CA THR A 176 -9.55 -9.50 -1.58
C THR A 176 -9.67 -8.36 -0.59
N ILE A 177 -9.12 -8.55 0.60
CA ILE A 177 -9.02 -7.52 1.63
C ILE A 177 -7.56 -7.08 1.76
N LEU A 178 -7.27 -5.83 1.47
CA LEU A 178 -5.96 -5.22 1.72
C LEU A 178 -5.93 -4.63 3.14
N ASN A 179 -4.92 -5.01 3.89
CA ASN A 179 -4.67 -4.49 5.23
C ASN A 179 -3.26 -3.93 5.33
N TYR A 180 -3.15 -2.76 5.93
CA TYR A 180 -1.89 -2.14 6.34
C TYR A 180 -1.79 -2.25 7.87
N PRO A 181 -1.08 -3.25 8.41
CA PRO A 181 -1.07 -3.53 9.86
C PRO A 181 -0.48 -2.42 10.70
N GLU A 182 0.37 -1.57 10.12
CA GLU A 182 0.92 -0.38 10.79
C GLU A 182 -0.18 0.62 11.19
N GLY A 183 -1.35 0.58 10.51
CA GLY A 183 -2.50 1.43 10.77
C GLY A 183 -2.32 2.90 10.37
N THR A 184 -1.15 3.25 9.89
CA THR A 184 -0.79 4.59 9.38
C THR A 184 0.45 4.50 8.50
N ARG A 185 0.66 5.49 7.62
CA ARG A 185 1.86 5.61 6.80
C ARG A 185 3.10 5.82 7.66
N PHE A 186 4.19 5.16 7.27
CA PHE A 186 5.50 5.33 7.90
C PHE A 186 5.97 6.79 7.83
N THR A 187 6.55 7.26 8.91
CA THR A 187 7.41 8.45 8.96
C THR A 187 8.42 8.28 10.09
N HIS A 188 9.59 8.87 9.97
CA HIS A 188 10.61 8.82 11.04
C HIS A 188 10.09 9.35 12.38
N ALA A 189 9.28 10.41 12.37
CA ALA A 189 8.64 10.96 13.56
C ALA A 189 7.70 9.94 14.25
N LYS A 190 6.90 9.20 13.46
CA LYS A 190 6.03 8.15 14.00
C LYS A 190 6.83 6.94 14.48
N LYS A 191 7.90 6.56 13.79
CA LYS A 191 8.82 5.51 14.23
C LYS A 191 9.37 5.84 15.62
N ALA A 192 9.91 7.04 15.81
CA ALA A 192 10.42 7.51 17.10
C ALA A 192 9.31 7.53 18.18
N LYS A 193 8.14 8.10 17.87
CA LYS A 193 6.99 8.17 18.80
C LYS A 193 6.49 6.79 19.25
N THR A 194 6.47 5.80 18.34
CA THR A 194 5.98 4.44 18.63
C THR A 194 7.08 3.52 19.16
N LYS A 195 8.32 3.99 19.23
CA LYS A 195 9.50 3.19 19.62
C LYS A 195 9.55 1.87 18.84
N SER A 196 9.39 1.95 17.51
CA SER A 196 9.45 0.78 16.65
C SER A 196 10.87 0.21 16.63
N SER A 197 10.99 -1.11 16.82
CA SER A 197 12.25 -1.84 16.75
C SER A 197 12.72 -2.11 15.32
N PHE A 198 11.87 -1.87 14.32
CA PHE A 198 12.18 -2.06 12.90
C PHE A 198 12.90 -0.84 12.32
N ASN A 199 13.71 -1.06 11.29
CA ASN A 199 14.44 0.04 10.63
C ASN A 199 13.56 0.84 9.68
N HIS A 200 12.72 0.16 8.92
CA HIS A 200 11.92 0.72 7.83
C HIS A 200 10.41 0.66 8.08
N LEU A 201 9.96 0.08 9.19
CA LEU A 201 8.57 -0.23 9.46
C LEU A 201 8.10 0.32 10.82
N LEU A 202 6.80 0.55 10.94
CA LEU A 202 6.16 0.76 12.24
C LEU A 202 5.75 -0.60 12.83
N LYS A 203 5.51 -0.62 14.14
CA LYS A 203 5.05 -1.82 14.85
C LYS A 203 3.67 -2.25 14.33
N PRO A 204 3.51 -3.50 13.86
CA PRO A 204 2.24 -3.96 13.30
C PRO A 204 1.18 -4.24 14.37
N ARG A 205 -0.08 -4.11 13.99
CA ARG A 205 -1.27 -4.37 14.81
C ARG A 205 -2.04 -5.56 14.25
N ALA A 206 -2.31 -6.55 15.07
CA ALA A 206 -2.95 -7.79 14.65
C ALA A 206 -4.48 -7.72 14.52
N GLY A 207 -5.16 -6.74 15.14
CA GLY A 207 -6.61 -6.74 15.27
C GLY A 207 -7.35 -6.88 13.94
N GLY A 208 -7.05 -6.03 12.97
CA GLY A 208 -7.71 -6.10 11.64
C GLY A 208 -7.42 -7.40 10.89
N ILE A 209 -6.20 -7.93 10.99
CA ILE A 209 -5.81 -9.21 10.38
C ILE A 209 -6.54 -10.36 11.05
N HIS A 210 -6.52 -10.41 12.39
CA HIS A 210 -7.25 -11.42 13.16
C HIS A 210 -8.74 -11.44 12.79
N THR A 211 -9.39 -10.26 12.68
CA THR A 211 -10.80 -10.16 12.28
C THR A 211 -11.04 -10.76 10.89
N VAL A 212 -10.22 -10.44 9.90
CA VAL A 212 -10.37 -10.99 8.54
C VAL A 212 -10.14 -12.50 8.53
N LEU A 213 -9.09 -12.99 9.20
CA LEU A 213 -8.78 -14.42 9.26
C LEU A 213 -9.87 -15.20 10.00
N SER A 214 -10.39 -14.69 11.10
CA SER A 214 -11.48 -15.33 11.84
C SER A 214 -12.78 -15.43 11.03
N SER A 215 -13.08 -14.39 10.23
CA SER A 215 -14.33 -14.30 9.47
C SER A 215 -14.27 -14.99 8.11
N LEU A 216 -13.16 -14.85 7.36
CA LEU A 216 -13.01 -15.31 5.98
C LEU A 216 -12.06 -16.49 5.83
N GLY A 217 -11.48 -17.00 6.93
CA GLY A 217 -10.42 -17.99 6.89
C GLY A 217 -10.82 -19.30 6.20
N ASP A 218 -12.07 -19.75 6.33
CA ASP A 218 -12.54 -20.98 5.68
C ASP A 218 -12.53 -20.92 4.15
N GLN A 219 -12.72 -19.72 3.57
CA GLN A 219 -12.68 -19.51 2.12
C GLN A 219 -11.37 -18.91 1.63
N LEU A 220 -10.38 -18.72 2.51
CA LEU A 220 -9.13 -18.04 2.17
C LEU A 220 -8.24 -18.93 1.30
N THR A 221 -7.93 -18.47 0.10
CA THR A 221 -6.97 -19.11 -0.81
C THR A 221 -5.54 -18.94 -0.31
N ALA A 222 -5.17 -17.70 0.05
CA ALA A 222 -3.86 -17.38 0.60
C ALA A 222 -3.83 -16.02 1.29
N ILE A 223 -2.81 -15.83 2.14
CA ILE A 223 -2.38 -14.53 2.62
C ILE A 223 -1.26 -14.06 1.70
N LEU A 224 -1.40 -12.90 1.09
CA LEU A 224 -0.36 -12.29 0.26
C LEU A 224 0.44 -11.30 1.11
N ASN A 225 1.65 -11.71 1.50
CA ASN A 225 2.59 -10.88 2.23
C ASN A 225 3.35 -9.98 1.24
N VAL A 226 2.93 -8.73 1.12
CA VAL A 226 3.48 -7.76 0.14
C VAL A 226 4.49 -6.87 0.81
N THR A 227 5.71 -6.84 0.27
CA THR A 227 6.76 -5.89 0.64
C THR A 227 6.89 -4.86 -0.48
N LEU A 228 6.56 -3.61 -0.18
CA LEU A 228 6.67 -2.49 -1.10
C LEU A 228 7.86 -1.62 -0.71
N VAL A 229 8.70 -1.30 -1.69
CA VAL A 229 9.90 -0.47 -1.50
C VAL A 229 9.98 0.59 -2.61
N TYR A 230 10.30 1.80 -2.22
CA TYR A 230 10.69 2.89 -3.10
C TYR A 230 12.18 3.14 -2.91
N PRO A 231 13.05 2.59 -3.75
CA PRO A 231 14.50 2.70 -3.57
C PRO A 231 14.96 4.15 -3.45
N GLY A 232 15.76 4.44 -2.40
CA GLY A 232 16.20 5.80 -2.09
C GLY A 232 15.20 6.66 -1.31
N HIS A 233 13.97 6.16 -1.07
CA HIS A 233 12.95 6.89 -0.33
C HIS A 233 12.35 6.04 0.80
N SER A 234 12.22 6.63 1.98
CA SER A 234 11.53 5.97 3.11
C SER A 234 10.02 6.20 3.12
N SER A 235 9.55 7.31 2.55
CA SER A 235 8.13 7.67 2.52
C SER A 235 7.89 8.73 1.42
N PRO A 236 7.91 8.32 0.14
CA PRO A 236 7.73 9.26 -0.97
C PRO A 236 6.31 9.83 -0.97
N ASN A 237 6.19 11.08 -1.33
CA ASN A 237 4.90 11.73 -1.50
C ASN A 237 4.55 11.89 -3.00
N LEU A 238 3.34 12.39 -3.28
CA LEU A 238 2.89 12.59 -4.65
C LEU A 238 3.78 13.59 -5.41
N ALA A 239 4.32 14.61 -4.73
CA ALA A 239 5.24 15.56 -5.35
C ALA A 239 6.57 14.90 -5.74
N ASP A 240 7.07 13.94 -4.97
CA ASP A 240 8.26 13.16 -5.33
C ASP A 240 8.05 12.38 -6.63
N LEU A 241 6.88 11.73 -6.77
CA LEU A 241 6.50 11.07 -8.02
C LEU A 241 6.41 12.04 -9.18
N MET A 242 5.68 13.15 -9.01
CA MET A 242 5.46 14.15 -10.05
C MET A 242 6.77 14.78 -10.56
N GLN A 243 7.76 14.93 -9.68
CA GLN A 243 9.06 15.47 -10.00
C GLN A 243 10.04 14.43 -10.56
N GLY A 244 9.58 13.16 -10.70
CA GLY A 244 10.42 12.08 -11.23
C GLY A 244 11.48 11.59 -10.23
N ARG A 245 11.30 11.89 -8.93
CA ARG A 245 12.22 11.44 -7.88
C ARG A 245 11.97 9.99 -7.45
N VAL A 246 10.92 9.35 -7.93
CA VAL A 246 10.61 7.93 -7.71
C VAL A 246 10.84 7.15 -9.01
N PRO A 247 12.10 6.84 -9.36
CA PRO A 247 12.43 6.20 -10.64
C PRO A 247 12.10 4.71 -10.67
N ARG A 248 11.97 4.07 -9.51
CA ARG A 248 11.75 2.63 -9.39
C ARG A 248 10.81 2.30 -8.25
N ILE A 249 9.99 1.27 -8.47
CA ILE A 249 9.11 0.67 -7.46
C ILE A 249 9.41 -0.82 -7.43
N VAL A 250 9.77 -1.33 -6.26
CA VAL A 250 10.06 -2.75 -6.04
C VAL A 250 8.96 -3.36 -5.19
N VAL A 251 8.39 -4.46 -5.67
CA VAL A 251 7.36 -5.22 -4.97
C VAL A 251 7.75 -6.68 -4.91
N ARG A 252 7.68 -7.25 -3.72
CA ARG A 252 7.86 -8.68 -3.48
C ARG A 252 6.61 -9.23 -2.83
N ILE A 253 6.04 -10.28 -3.42
CA ILE A 253 4.80 -10.90 -2.98
C ILE A 253 5.08 -12.34 -2.63
N GLU A 254 4.74 -12.72 -1.41
CA GLU A 254 4.84 -14.09 -0.91
C GLU A 254 3.44 -14.60 -0.57
N ALA A 255 3.05 -15.74 -1.16
CA ALA A 255 1.77 -16.37 -0.89
C ALA A 255 1.90 -17.36 0.27
N LEU A 256 1.29 -17.02 1.41
CA LEU A 256 1.30 -17.80 2.64
C LEU A 256 -0.02 -18.55 2.82
N LYS A 257 0.04 -19.76 3.36
CA LYS A 257 -1.14 -20.59 3.68
C LYS A 257 -1.35 -20.67 5.19
N LEU A 258 -2.60 -20.70 5.61
CA LEU A 258 -2.97 -20.96 7.01
C LEU A 258 -2.39 -22.30 7.51
N GLY A 259 -1.90 -22.34 8.73
CA GLY A 259 -1.31 -23.53 9.36
C GLY A 259 0.02 -23.95 8.76
N LYS A 260 0.70 -23.08 7.97
CA LYS A 260 2.04 -23.38 7.40
C LYS A 260 3.04 -22.29 7.80
N GLY A 261 4.26 -22.73 8.13
CA GLY A 261 5.36 -21.84 8.54
C GLY A 261 4.99 -21.04 9.78
N VAL A 262 5.16 -19.72 9.71
CA VAL A 262 4.86 -18.80 10.83
C VAL A 262 3.39 -18.43 10.94
N VAL A 263 2.54 -18.87 9.99
CA VAL A 263 1.12 -18.51 9.97
C VAL A 263 0.31 -19.51 10.77
N PRO A 264 -0.43 -19.10 11.83
CA PRO A 264 -1.22 -20.00 12.64
C PRO A 264 -2.36 -20.66 11.84
N SER A 265 -2.81 -21.82 12.29
CA SER A 265 -3.98 -22.50 11.74
C SER A 265 -5.27 -21.74 12.06
N LEU A 266 -6.33 -22.03 11.33
CA LEU A 266 -7.63 -21.40 11.57
C LEU A 266 -8.21 -21.74 12.97
N GLU A 267 -7.94 -22.96 13.44
CA GLU A 267 -8.31 -23.39 14.78
C GLU A 267 -7.59 -22.57 15.87
N GLU A 268 -6.28 -22.38 15.73
CA GLU A 268 -5.50 -21.51 16.63
C GLU A 268 -6.00 -20.07 16.61
N ILE A 269 -6.32 -19.53 15.42
CA ILE A 269 -6.82 -18.15 15.25
C ILE A 269 -8.15 -17.95 15.96
N ARG A 270 -9.06 -18.92 15.89
CA ARG A 270 -10.40 -18.88 16.51
C ARG A 270 -10.39 -19.30 17.98
N GLY A 271 -9.33 -19.96 18.42
CA GLY A 271 -9.17 -20.44 19.79
C GLY A 271 -8.84 -19.33 20.80
N LYS A 272 -8.80 -19.74 22.09
CA LYS A 272 -8.32 -18.85 23.15
C LYS A 272 -6.88 -18.42 22.88
N GLY A 273 -6.64 -17.11 22.77
CA GLY A 273 -5.30 -16.59 22.46
C GLY A 273 -5.00 -16.38 20.97
N GLY A 274 -5.96 -16.62 20.06
CA GLY A 274 -5.76 -16.48 18.62
C GLY A 274 -5.25 -15.10 18.19
N SER A 275 -5.72 -14.03 18.81
CA SER A 275 -5.18 -12.69 18.58
C SER A 275 -3.69 -12.58 18.94
N LEU A 276 -3.23 -13.30 19.96
CA LEU A 276 -1.81 -13.37 20.34
C LEU A 276 -1.01 -14.20 19.33
N ALA A 277 -1.56 -15.32 18.85
CA ALA A 277 -0.93 -16.14 17.81
C ALA A 277 -0.73 -15.33 16.53
N VAL A 278 -1.76 -14.65 16.04
CA VAL A 278 -1.66 -13.75 14.87
C VAL A 278 -0.67 -12.61 15.12
N ARG A 279 -0.60 -12.05 16.33
CA ARG A 279 0.37 -11.00 16.65
C ARG A 279 1.81 -11.49 16.62
N LYS A 280 2.09 -12.70 17.11
CA LYS A 280 3.42 -13.31 17.05
C LYS A 280 3.83 -13.58 15.60
N SER A 281 2.98 -14.25 14.84
CA SER A 281 3.16 -14.50 13.41
C SER A 281 3.47 -13.22 12.63
N LEU A 282 2.65 -12.20 12.83
CA LEU A 282 2.80 -10.90 12.16
C LEU A 282 4.12 -10.21 12.54
N PHE A 283 4.59 -10.37 13.76
CA PHE A 283 5.86 -9.78 14.19
C PHE A 283 7.05 -10.46 13.51
N GLU A 284 7.03 -11.79 13.34
CA GLU A 284 8.07 -12.52 12.61
C GLU A 284 8.08 -12.12 11.12
N LEU A 285 6.91 -12.09 10.47
CA LEU A 285 6.77 -11.59 9.10
C LEU A 285 7.30 -10.15 8.93
N TRP A 286 7.14 -9.31 9.96
CA TRP A 286 7.65 -7.93 9.93
C TRP A 286 9.17 -7.86 10.06
N LYS A 287 9.81 -8.78 10.82
CA LYS A 287 11.29 -8.88 10.89
C LYS A 287 11.86 -9.25 9.52
N GLU A 288 11.31 -10.28 8.89
CA GLU A 288 11.74 -10.72 7.56
C GLU A 288 11.54 -9.60 6.52
N LYS A 289 10.39 -8.93 6.56
CA LYS A 289 10.08 -7.80 5.70
C LYS A 289 11.05 -6.62 5.89
N ASP A 290 11.38 -6.25 7.12
CA ASP A 290 12.33 -5.18 7.45
C ASP A 290 13.74 -5.49 6.92
N SER A 291 14.18 -6.75 7.06
CA SER A 291 15.44 -7.25 6.51
C SER A 291 15.44 -7.20 4.96
N LEU A 292 14.35 -7.64 4.33
CA LEU A 292 14.21 -7.60 2.87
C LEU A 292 14.23 -6.15 2.34
N ILE A 293 13.55 -5.22 3.01
CA ILE A 293 13.60 -3.80 2.65
C ILE A 293 15.03 -3.27 2.74
N SER A 294 15.76 -3.60 3.82
CA SER A 294 17.15 -3.20 3.99
C SER A 294 18.03 -3.71 2.84
N LYS A 295 17.85 -4.99 2.45
CA LYS A 295 18.58 -5.59 1.33
C LYS A 295 18.32 -4.84 0.02
N ILE A 296 17.04 -4.62 -0.34
CA ILE A 296 16.65 -3.92 -1.55
C ILE A 296 17.19 -2.49 -1.59
N GLN A 297 17.14 -1.77 -0.47
CA GLN A 297 17.65 -0.41 -0.36
C GLN A 297 19.17 -0.36 -0.57
N ASN A 298 19.93 -1.28 0.05
CA ASN A 298 21.38 -1.36 -0.09
C ASN A 298 21.81 -1.71 -1.52
N GLU A 299 21.17 -2.70 -2.15
CA GLU A 299 21.44 -3.07 -3.55
C GLU A 299 21.21 -1.90 -4.52
N SER A 300 20.15 -1.14 -4.27
CA SER A 300 19.84 0.04 -5.08
C SER A 300 20.87 1.16 -4.91
N GLN A 301 21.36 1.37 -3.69
CA GLN A 301 22.43 2.34 -3.43
C GLN A 301 23.76 1.94 -4.08
N MET A 302 24.11 0.64 -4.05
CA MET A 302 25.33 0.13 -4.72
C MET A 302 25.26 0.34 -6.22
N LYS A 303 24.13 0.05 -6.87
CA LYS A 303 23.93 0.29 -8.31
C LYS A 303 24.09 1.77 -8.68
N LEU A 304 23.58 2.68 -7.86
CA LEU A 304 23.73 4.12 -8.08
C LEU A 304 25.20 4.58 -7.98
N LYS A 305 25.97 4.05 -7.03
CA LYS A 305 27.40 4.36 -6.88
C LYS A 305 28.23 3.84 -8.05
N THR A 306 27.89 2.68 -8.61
CA THR A 306 28.59 2.08 -9.74
C THR A 306 28.34 2.86 -11.06
N ILE A 307 27.20 3.52 -11.19
CA ILE A 307 26.84 4.32 -12.37
C ILE A 307 27.47 5.74 -12.32
N GLN A 308 27.85 6.24 -11.15
CA GLN A 308 28.62 7.47 -10.98
C GLN A 308 30.06 7.09 -10.61
N PRO A 309 30.98 6.89 -11.57
CA PRO A 309 32.40 6.75 -11.23
C PRO A 309 32.83 8.05 -10.57
N THR A 310 33.40 7.91 -9.38
CA THR A 310 34.06 8.98 -8.64
C THR A 310 34.99 9.71 -9.58
N SER A 311 34.68 10.96 -9.92
CA SER A 311 35.68 11.89 -10.40
C SER A 311 36.60 12.15 -9.20
N GLU A 312 37.64 11.33 -9.07
CA GLU A 312 38.78 11.69 -8.22
C GLU A 312 39.33 13.04 -8.72
N PRO A 313 39.56 14.01 -7.84
CA PRO A 313 40.33 15.17 -8.23
C PRO A 313 41.75 14.68 -8.54
N SER A 314 42.12 14.74 -9.82
CA SER A 314 43.51 14.52 -10.25
C SER A 314 44.42 15.46 -9.45
N SER A 315 45.19 14.87 -8.59
CA SER A 315 46.36 15.54 -8.03
C SER A 315 47.35 15.76 -9.12
N THR A 316 47.28 16.91 -9.76
CA THR A 316 48.34 17.41 -10.66
C THR A 316 49.40 18.09 -9.82
N ASP A 317 50.52 17.40 -9.76
CA ASP A 317 51.87 17.89 -9.83
C ASP A 317 52.27 19.17 -9.06
N SER A 318 52.87 18.89 -7.93
CA SER A 318 53.96 19.69 -7.45
C SER A 318 55.24 19.45 -8.29
N LEU A 319 55.42 20.17 -9.36
CA LEU A 319 56.74 20.32 -9.98
C LEU A 319 57.49 21.41 -9.23
N GLY A 320 58.57 20.98 -8.60
CA GLY A 320 59.54 21.84 -7.97
C GLY A 320 60.22 22.77 -8.97
N VAL A 321 60.48 23.96 -8.54
CA VAL A 321 61.58 24.77 -9.07
C VAL A 321 62.41 25.19 -7.86
N ASN A 322 63.59 24.53 -7.77
CA ASN A 322 64.76 25.06 -7.11
C ASN A 322 65.18 26.38 -7.78
N ASN A 323 65.54 27.42 -7.04
CA ASN A 323 66.86 27.97 -7.13
C ASN A 323 67.07 29.20 -6.25
N THR A 324 68.11 29.06 -5.49
CA THR A 324 69.21 30.00 -5.27
C THR A 324 68.96 31.17 -4.31
N THR A 325 69.63 31.00 -3.22
CA THR A 325 70.38 32.04 -2.46
C THR A 325 71.29 32.83 -3.36
N PRO A 326 71.86 34.04 -3.04
CA PRO A 326 72.37 34.39 -1.70
C PRO A 326 72.39 35.92 -1.38
N LEU A 327 72.83 36.15 -0.13
CA LEU A 327 73.72 37.24 0.35
C LEU A 327 73.17 38.66 0.64
N SER A 328 73.21 38.97 1.86
CA SER A 328 74.12 39.92 2.55
C SER A 328 73.57 41.30 2.82
N SER A 329 73.86 41.69 4.04
CA SER A 329 74.22 43.03 4.59
C SER A 329 73.02 44.02 4.69
N GLU A 330 72.71 44.57 5.71
CA GLU A 330 73.31 45.14 6.92
C GLU A 330 72.31 45.14 8.08
#